data_38388158ba7c905c3f9e0f94db495a42
#
_entry.id   38388158ba7c905c3f9e0f94db495a42
#
_cell.length_a   1.000
_cell.length_b   1.000
_cell.length_c   1.000
_cell.angle_alpha   90.00
_cell.angle_beta   90.00
_cell.angle_gamma   90.00
#
_symmetry.space_group_name_H-M   'P 1'
#
loop_
_entity.id
_entity.type
_entity.pdbx_description
1 polymer ?
#
loop_
_entity_poly.entity_id
_entity_poly.type
_entity_poly.pdbx_seq_one_letter_code
_entity_poly.pdbx_strand_id
1 'polypeptide(L)'
;MPAATVWLIAISLFVCVVGVANAMLMSITERFAEIATMKCLGALNRSIIQVFLFEALVQGGIGSLLGAALGTGLAVARGVATFGSLAWHALPLAGLLAGAGAACACGVALAALAAAGPVWAAARLMPLEAMRIE
;
A
#
# COMPACT_ATOMS: atom_id res chain seq x y z
N MET A 1 12.39 -11.08 -20.35
CA MET A 1 10.98 -11.11 -19.94
C MET A 1 10.15 -10.64 -21.12
N PRO A 2 9.04 -11.29 -21.48
CA PRO A 2 8.19 -10.82 -22.58
C PRO A 2 7.62 -9.43 -22.22
N ALA A 3 7.60 -8.51 -23.19
CA ALA A 3 7.11 -7.14 -22.99
C ALA A 3 5.70 -7.09 -22.36
N ALA A 4 4.86 -8.05 -22.67
CA ALA A 4 3.52 -8.17 -22.10
C ALA A 4 3.54 -8.31 -20.56
N THR A 5 4.48 -9.04 -19.99
CA THR A 5 4.57 -9.22 -18.53
C THR A 5 4.96 -7.91 -17.82
N VAL A 6 5.84 -7.13 -18.45
CA VAL A 6 6.26 -5.82 -17.89
C VAL A 6 5.07 -4.85 -17.90
N TRP A 7 4.29 -4.82 -18.97
CA TRP A 7 3.09 -3.99 -19.05
C TRP A 7 2.03 -4.39 -18.02
N LEU A 8 1.81 -5.68 -17.82
CA LEU A 8 0.87 -6.18 -16.81
C LEU A 8 1.29 -5.76 -15.38
N ILE A 9 2.58 -5.89 -15.07
CA ILE A 9 3.11 -5.46 -13.77
C ILE A 9 2.95 -3.95 -13.59
N ALA A 10 3.29 -3.16 -14.61
CA ALA A 10 3.18 -1.70 -14.54
C ALA A 10 1.73 -1.23 -14.33
N ILE A 11 0.78 -1.81 -15.06
CA ILE A 11 -0.64 -1.48 -14.91
C ILE A 11 -1.15 -1.91 -13.52
N SER A 12 -0.78 -3.10 -13.05
CA SER A 12 -1.16 -3.59 -11.73
C SER A 12 -0.64 -2.68 -10.60
N LEU A 13 0.61 -2.24 -10.69
CA LEU A 13 1.19 -1.30 -9.73
C LEU A 13 0.50 0.06 -9.79
N PHE A 14 0.18 0.56 -10.97
CA PHE A 14 -0.53 1.82 -11.14
C PHE A 14 -1.92 1.78 -10.50
N VAL A 15 -2.69 0.72 -10.75
CA VAL A 15 -4.01 0.51 -10.12
C VAL A 15 -3.90 0.42 -8.60
N CYS A 16 -2.86 -0.25 -8.09
CA CYS A 16 -2.59 -0.34 -6.65
C CYS A 16 -2.34 1.06 -6.03
N VAL A 17 -1.49 1.87 -6.66
CA VAL A 17 -1.20 3.24 -6.20
C VAL A 17 -2.47 4.10 -6.17
N VAL A 18 -3.28 4.04 -7.23
CA VAL A 18 -4.56 4.78 -7.29
C VAL A 18 -5.53 4.30 -6.21
N GLY A 19 -5.61 2.98 -5.98
CA GLY A 19 -6.46 2.40 -4.94
C GLY A 19 -6.07 2.87 -3.53
N VAL A 20 -4.78 2.84 -3.21
CA VAL A 20 -4.26 3.33 -1.91
C VAL A 20 -4.50 4.83 -1.75
N ALA A 21 -4.23 5.62 -2.79
CA ALA A 21 -4.46 7.07 -2.75
C ALA A 21 -5.96 7.39 -2.52
N ASN A 22 -6.86 6.68 -3.18
CA ASN A 22 -8.30 6.86 -3.02
C ASN A 22 -8.78 6.47 -1.61
N ALA A 23 -8.30 5.35 -1.07
CA ALA A 23 -8.61 4.92 0.30
C ALA A 23 -8.12 5.94 1.33
N MET A 24 -6.92 6.49 1.14
CA MET A 24 -6.37 7.53 2.02
C MET A 24 -7.15 8.84 1.95
N LEU A 25 -7.57 9.26 0.75
CA LEU A 25 -8.44 10.45 0.61
C LEU A 25 -9.74 10.28 1.37
N MET A 26 -10.36 9.09 1.30
CA MET A 26 -11.60 8.79 2.03
C MET A 26 -11.38 8.83 3.54
N SER A 27 -10.33 8.19 4.06
CA SER A 27 -9.96 8.22 5.48
C SER A 27 -9.73 9.66 5.99
N ILE A 28 -9.07 10.50 5.20
CA ILE A 28 -8.84 11.91 5.53
C ILE A 28 -10.15 12.68 5.57
N THR A 29 -11.06 12.48 4.61
CA THR A 29 -12.35 13.20 4.58
C THR A 29 -13.26 12.80 5.73
N GLU A 30 -13.28 11.53 6.14
CA GLU A 30 -14.04 11.06 7.29
C GLU A 30 -13.55 11.64 8.61
N ARG A 31 -12.25 11.91 8.73
CA ARG A 31 -11.62 12.46 9.95
C ARG A 31 -11.32 13.95 9.87
N PHE A 32 -11.91 14.65 8.89
CA PHE A 32 -11.60 16.05 8.64
C PHE A 32 -11.86 16.96 9.85
N ALA A 33 -12.96 16.75 10.57
CA ALA A 33 -13.29 17.50 11.79
C ALA A 33 -12.29 17.26 12.93
N GLU A 34 -11.82 16.01 13.10
CA GLU A 34 -10.80 15.69 14.10
C GLU A 34 -9.46 16.35 13.81
N ILE A 35 -9.07 16.38 12.52
CA ILE A 35 -7.85 17.04 12.05
C ILE A 35 -7.94 18.55 12.31
N ALA A 36 -9.10 19.15 12.05
CA ALA A 36 -9.34 20.56 12.27
C ALA A 36 -9.24 20.93 13.75
N THR A 37 -9.85 20.15 14.66
CA THR A 37 -9.76 20.37 16.11
C THR A 37 -8.34 20.23 16.64
N MET A 38 -7.58 19.21 16.17
CA MET A 38 -6.16 19.06 16.52
C MET A 38 -5.33 20.29 16.10
N LYS A 39 -5.59 20.84 14.91
CA LYS A 39 -4.93 22.06 14.42
C LYS A 39 -5.29 23.29 15.24
N CYS A 40 -6.54 23.44 15.66
CA CYS A 40 -6.97 24.53 16.53
C CYS A 40 -6.32 24.47 17.91
N LEU A 41 -5.99 23.27 18.41
CA LEU A 41 -5.25 23.03 19.65
C LEU A 41 -3.73 23.22 19.50
N GLY A 42 -3.24 23.59 18.30
CA GLY A 42 -1.83 23.85 18.05
C GLY A 42 -1.01 22.64 17.60
N ALA A 43 -1.64 21.56 17.13
CA ALA A 43 -0.92 20.42 16.58
C ALA A 43 -0.11 20.81 15.35
N LEU A 44 1.18 20.42 15.33
CA LEU A 44 2.04 20.64 14.19
C LEU A 44 1.59 19.78 13.00
N ASN A 45 1.70 20.34 11.78
CA ASN A 45 1.46 19.59 10.55
C ASN A 45 2.25 18.26 10.48
N ARG A 46 3.43 18.23 11.11
CA ARG A 46 4.28 17.04 11.17
C ARG A 46 3.63 15.87 11.92
N SER A 47 2.93 16.16 13.01
CA SER A 47 2.23 15.11 13.78
C SER A 47 1.09 14.47 12.99
N ILE A 48 0.35 15.27 12.22
CA ILE A 48 -0.72 14.77 11.36
C ILE A 48 -0.14 13.89 10.26
N ILE A 49 0.93 14.32 9.60
CA ILE A 49 1.63 13.53 8.58
C ILE A 49 2.10 12.19 9.13
N GLN A 50 2.66 12.17 10.34
CA GLN A 50 3.16 10.94 10.95
C GLN A 50 2.05 9.92 11.21
N VAL A 51 0.89 10.34 11.70
CA VAL A 51 -0.25 9.46 11.96
C VAL A 51 -0.73 8.80 10.67
N PHE A 52 -0.98 9.58 9.61
CA PHE A 52 -1.43 9.04 8.33
C PHE A 52 -0.38 8.21 7.61
N LEU A 53 0.89 8.57 7.73
CA LEU A 53 1.98 7.77 7.17
C LEU A 53 2.08 6.41 7.88
N PHE A 54 1.92 6.39 9.21
CA PHE A 54 1.90 5.15 9.97
C PHE A 54 0.71 4.27 9.59
N GLU A 55 -0.47 4.85 9.40
CA GLU A 55 -1.66 4.15 8.90
C GLU A 55 -1.41 3.53 7.51
N ALA A 56 -0.80 4.28 6.59
CA ALA A 56 -0.41 3.79 5.26
C ALA A 56 0.60 2.63 5.32
N LEU A 57 1.57 2.71 6.22
CA LEU A 57 2.56 1.65 6.41
C LEU A 57 1.94 0.36 6.95
N VAL A 58 1.01 0.46 7.90
CA VAL A 58 0.28 -0.69 8.44
C VAL A 58 -0.59 -1.32 7.35
N GLN A 59 -1.36 -0.51 6.63
CA GLN A 59 -2.22 -0.97 5.54
C GLN A 59 -1.40 -1.60 4.41
N GLY A 60 -0.31 -0.97 4.00
CA GLY A 60 0.62 -1.49 3.00
C GLY A 60 1.32 -2.77 3.47
N GLY A 61 1.67 -2.87 4.76
CA GLY A 61 2.25 -4.06 5.36
C GLY A 61 1.31 -5.26 5.31
N ILE A 62 0.07 -5.08 5.76
CA ILE A 62 -0.96 -6.13 5.72
C ILE A 62 -1.25 -6.53 4.27
N GLY A 63 -1.47 -5.56 3.39
CA GLY A 63 -1.76 -5.82 1.96
C GLY A 63 -0.62 -6.55 1.26
N SER A 64 0.63 -6.16 1.51
CA SER A 64 1.79 -6.80 0.91
C SER A 64 2.03 -8.22 1.42
N LEU A 65 1.77 -8.49 2.71
CA LEU A 65 1.84 -9.84 3.27
C LEU A 65 0.79 -10.77 2.64
N LEU A 66 -0.46 -10.31 2.55
CA LEU A 66 -1.54 -11.06 1.90
C LEU A 66 -1.25 -11.29 0.42
N GLY A 67 -0.77 -10.25 -0.28
CA GLY A 67 -0.39 -10.35 -1.69
C GLY A 67 0.77 -11.32 -1.91
N ALA A 68 1.80 -11.30 -1.07
CA ALA A 68 2.90 -12.24 -1.15
C ALA A 68 2.46 -13.67 -0.85
N ALA A 69 1.60 -13.89 0.15
CA ALA A 69 1.07 -15.21 0.48
C ALA A 69 0.23 -15.78 -0.67
N LEU A 70 -0.68 -15.00 -1.23
CA LEU A 70 -1.50 -15.42 -2.38
C LEU A 70 -0.65 -15.64 -3.64
N GLY A 71 0.29 -14.74 -3.91
CA GLY A 71 1.17 -14.83 -5.07
C GLY A 71 2.08 -16.06 -5.01
N THR A 72 2.69 -16.33 -3.87
CA THR A 72 3.51 -17.54 -3.67
C THR A 72 2.66 -18.81 -3.70
N GLY A 73 1.47 -18.79 -3.11
CA GLY A 73 0.53 -19.92 -3.17
C GLY A 73 0.12 -20.27 -4.61
N LEU A 74 -0.22 -19.26 -5.42
CA LEU A 74 -0.55 -19.46 -6.83
C LEU A 74 0.65 -19.93 -7.66
N ALA A 75 1.86 -19.42 -7.38
CA ALA A 75 3.07 -19.86 -8.06
C ALA A 75 3.38 -21.34 -7.79
N VAL A 76 3.25 -21.76 -6.52
CA VAL A 76 3.42 -23.18 -6.14
C VAL A 76 2.33 -24.05 -6.77
N ALA A 77 1.07 -23.62 -6.73
CA ALA A 77 -0.04 -24.38 -7.33
C ALA A 77 0.17 -24.59 -8.85
N ARG A 78 0.62 -23.56 -9.57
CA ARG A 78 0.97 -23.69 -11.01
C ARG A 78 2.17 -24.63 -11.21
N GLY A 79 3.18 -24.56 -10.35
CA GLY A 79 4.33 -25.45 -10.41
C GLY A 79 3.93 -26.92 -10.25
N VAL A 80 3.08 -27.22 -9.29
CA VAL A 80 2.56 -28.57 -9.05
C VAL A 80 1.67 -29.03 -10.21
N ALA A 81 0.83 -28.17 -10.78
CA ALA A 81 -0.03 -28.50 -11.91
C ALA A 81 0.77 -28.82 -13.19
N THR A 82 1.94 -28.19 -13.39
CA THR A 82 2.76 -28.37 -14.59
C THR A 82 3.77 -29.52 -14.47
N PHE A 83 4.35 -29.73 -13.30
CA PHE A 83 5.46 -30.69 -13.06
C PHE A 83 5.07 -31.88 -12.17
N GLY A 84 3.82 -31.93 -11.70
CA GLY A 84 3.33 -33.02 -10.83
C GLY A 84 4.06 -33.08 -9.50
N SER A 85 4.18 -34.29 -8.94
CA SER A 85 4.82 -34.54 -7.64
C SER A 85 6.34 -34.24 -7.60
N LEU A 86 7.01 -34.20 -8.75
CA LEU A 86 8.43 -33.80 -8.84
C LEU A 86 8.66 -32.33 -8.44
N ALA A 87 7.67 -31.45 -8.62
CA ALA A 87 7.77 -30.05 -8.24
C ALA A 87 8.05 -29.86 -6.74
N TRP A 88 7.54 -30.76 -5.92
CA TRP A 88 7.67 -30.70 -4.46
C TRP A 88 9.11 -30.86 -3.96
N HIS A 89 9.93 -31.65 -4.67
CA HIS A 89 11.35 -31.87 -4.35
C HIS A 89 12.27 -30.82 -5.00
N ALA A 90 11.80 -30.11 -6.02
CA ALA A 90 12.57 -29.14 -6.78
C ALA A 90 12.24 -27.67 -6.42
N LEU A 91 11.36 -27.43 -5.44
CA LEU A 91 10.98 -26.09 -5.02
C LEU A 91 12.16 -25.34 -4.40
N PRO A 92 12.64 -24.25 -5.03
CA PRO A 92 13.71 -23.44 -4.46
C PRO A 92 13.14 -22.53 -3.36
N LEU A 93 12.99 -23.07 -2.14
CA LEU A 93 12.43 -22.34 -0.99
C LEU A 93 13.13 -21.00 -0.75
N ALA A 94 14.46 -20.96 -0.93
CA ALA A 94 15.22 -19.73 -0.81
C ALA A 94 14.79 -18.68 -1.85
N GLY A 95 14.53 -19.08 -3.10
CA GLY A 95 14.05 -18.18 -4.15
C GLY A 95 12.62 -17.68 -3.90
N LEU A 96 11.74 -18.55 -3.39
CA LEU A 96 10.37 -18.17 -3.03
C LEU A 96 10.34 -17.17 -1.87
N LEU A 97 11.14 -17.39 -0.83
CA LEU A 97 11.24 -16.49 0.32
C LEU A 97 11.87 -15.14 -0.08
N ALA A 98 12.91 -15.16 -0.91
CA ALA A 98 13.52 -13.92 -1.42
C ALA A 98 12.53 -13.15 -2.30
N GLY A 99 11.78 -13.82 -3.16
CA GLY A 99 10.75 -13.20 -3.99
C GLY A 99 9.60 -12.62 -3.17
N ALA A 100 9.11 -13.35 -2.15
CA ALA A 100 8.07 -12.87 -1.25
C ALA A 100 8.56 -11.66 -0.43
N GLY A 101 9.79 -11.69 0.07
CA GLY A 101 10.41 -10.57 0.78
C GLY A 101 10.54 -9.32 -0.09
N ALA A 102 11.00 -9.48 -1.32
CA ALA A 102 11.09 -8.38 -2.29
C ALA A 102 9.71 -7.81 -2.62
N ALA A 103 8.69 -8.66 -2.81
CA ALA A 103 7.32 -8.23 -3.06
C ALA A 103 6.75 -7.45 -1.87
N CYS A 104 7.00 -7.90 -0.64
CA CYS A 104 6.58 -7.18 0.57
C CYS A 104 7.26 -5.81 0.68
N ALA A 105 8.56 -5.74 0.46
CA ALA A 105 9.31 -4.47 0.50
C ALA A 105 8.80 -3.48 -0.56
N CYS A 106 8.60 -3.94 -1.79
CA CYS A 106 8.00 -3.14 -2.86
C CYS A 106 6.58 -2.66 -2.50
N GLY A 107 5.73 -3.54 -1.96
CA GLY A 107 4.36 -3.20 -1.60
C GLY A 107 4.28 -2.11 -0.53
N VAL A 108 5.09 -2.22 0.52
CA VAL A 108 5.16 -1.21 1.59
C VAL A 108 5.71 0.11 1.04
N ALA A 109 6.76 0.09 0.23
CA ALA A 109 7.33 1.29 -0.37
C ALA A 109 6.31 2.01 -1.28
N LEU A 110 5.59 1.26 -2.10
CA LEU A 110 4.53 1.81 -2.96
C LEU A 110 3.40 2.42 -2.15
N ALA A 111 2.95 1.74 -1.08
CA ALA A 111 1.90 2.26 -0.20
C ALA A 111 2.32 3.59 0.44
N ALA A 112 3.56 3.69 0.94
CA ALA A 112 4.11 4.92 1.51
C ALA A 112 4.16 6.06 0.47
N LEU A 113 4.61 5.77 -0.75
CA LEU A 113 4.67 6.76 -1.84
C LEU A 113 3.28 7.21 -2.28
N ALA A 114 2.32 6.27 -2.42
CA ALA A 114 0.95 6.56 -2.79
C ALA A 114 0.24 7.44 -1.76
N ALA A 115 0.51 7.21 -0.47
CA ALA A 115 -0.06 7.98 0.63
C ALA A 115 0.56 9.38 0.78
N ALA A 116 1.81 9.58 0.34
CA ALA A 116 2.53 10.84 0.53
C ALA A 116 1.79 12.04 -0.08
N GLY A 117 1.20 11.89 -1.27
CA GLY A 117 0.44 12.94 -1.95
C GLY A 117 -0.78 13.41 -1.16
N PRO A 118 -1.78 12.54 -0.90
CA PRO A 118 -2.97 12.87 -0.13
C PRO A 118 -2.67 13.40 1.27
N VAL A 119 -1.71 12.78 1.95
CA VAL A 119 -1.30 13.19 3.31
C VAL A 119 -0.71 14.60 3.33
N TRP A 120 0.12 14.93 2.34
CA TRP A 120 0.70 16.27 2.23
C TRP A 120 -0.35 17.33 1.91
N ALA A 121 -1.33 17.00 1.06
CA ALA A 121 -2.47 17.85 0.77
C ALA A 121 -3.30 18.10 2.05
N ALA A 122 -3.62 17.06 2.81
CA ALA A 122 -4.36 17.17 4.07
C ALA A 122 -3.64 18.03 5.12
N ALA A 123 -2.31 17.91 5.23
CA ALA A 123 -1.51 18.70 6.15
C ALA A 123 -1.49 20.21 5.82
N ARG A 124 -1.77 20.58 4.57
CA ARG A 124 -1.82 21.99 4.12
C ARG A 124 -3.20 22.64 4.24
N LEU A 125 -4.25 21.88 4.50
CA LEU A 125 -5.60 22.43 4.66
C LEU A 125 -5.64 23.44 5.82
N MET A 126 -6.17 24.64 5.55
CA MET A 126 -6.35 25.67 6.57
C MET A 126 -7.55 25.34 7.45
N PRO A 127 -7.47 25.55 8.79
CA PRO A 127 -8.58 25.27 9.70
C PRO A 127 -9.84 26.08 9.45
N LEU A 128 -9.72 27.22 8.76
CA LEU A 128 -10.85 28.10 8.39
C LEU A 128 -11.82 27.51 7.36
N GLU A 129 -11.36 26.62 6.46
CA GLU A 129 -12.24 25.97 5.49
C GLU A 129 -13.07 24.84 6.11
N ALA A 130 -12.56 24.21 7.16
CA ALA A 130 -13.26 23.16 7.88
C ALA A 130 -14.49 23.65 8.65
N MET A 131 -14.49 24.90 9.12
CA MET A 131 -15.62 25.50 9.86
C MET A 131 -16.68 26.14 8.94
N ARG A 132 -16.48 26.17 7.64
CA ARG A 132 -17.40 26.80 6.68
C ARG A 132 -18.41 25.83 6.04
N ILE A 133 -18.34 24.55 6.39
CA ILE A 133 -19.16 23.47 5.80
C ILE A 133 -20.33 23.06 6.73
N GLU A 134 -20.58 23.76 7.85
CA GLU A 134 -21.82 23.64 8.63
C GLU A 134 -22.87 24.67 8.23
#